data_83a728077e69eb3ee5010312705d9679
#
_entry.id   83a728077e69eb3ee5010312705d9679
#
_cell.length_a   1.000
_cell.length_b   1.000
_cell.length_c   1.000
_cell.angle_alpha   90.00
_cell.angle_beta   90.00
_cell.angle_gamma   90.00
#
_symmetry.space_group_name_H-M   'P 1'
#
loop_
_entity.id
_entity.type
_entity.pdbx_description
1 polymer ?
#
loop_
_entity_poly.entity_id
_entity_poly.type
_entity_poly.pdbx_seq_one_letter_code
_entity_poly.pdbx_strand_id
1 'polypeptide(L)'
;MENTRKYYTAYDDRYKTAHSKGVSWSSDMSTPIVMEVISRYNIGTDHKILEIGCGEGRDAKTVLNNGFNLMATDISKEAITYCQNAFPDYKDNFSILDCISESLDEKFDFIYAVAVIHMLVPNEDRNSFYQFIKNHLKANGIALICTMGDGEFEMQSDISTAFTLQERNHESGKMMVAGTSCRMVSFKTFENEIVRNGLTIIEKGITSSLPDFDKLMYAIIRNS
;
A
#
# COMPACT_ATOMS: atom_id res chain seq x y z
N MET A 1 26.37 -9.68 -13.45
CA MET A 1 25.40 -8.58 -13.23
C MET A 1 24.96 -8.70 -11.79
N GLU A 2 25.40 -7.79 -10.92
CA GLU A 2 24.90 -7.73 -9.55
C GLU A 2 23.40 -7.48 -9.62
N ASN A 3 22.63 -8.42 -9.12
CA ASN A 3 21.20 -8.27 -8.94
C ASN A 3 21.01 -7.34 -7.74
N THR A 4 21.10 -6.02 -7.97
CA THR A 4 20.95 -5.02 -6.93
C THR A 4 19.49 -5.09 -6.45
N ARG A 5 19.30 -5.53 -5.19
CA ARG A 5 17.98 -5.58 -4.56
C ARG A 5 17.28 -4.22 -4.69
N LYS A 6 16.02 -4.22 -5.09
CA LYS A 6 15.22 -3.01 -5.16
C LYS A 6 15.01 -2.48 -3.73
N TYR A 7 15.38 -1.23 -3.47
CA TYR A 7 15.37 -0.63 -2.11
C TYR A 7 14.00 -0.73 -1.42
N TYR A 8 12.90 -0.65 -2.17
CA TYR A 8 11.55 -0.73 -1.65
C TYR A 8 11.09 -2.15 -1.25
N THR A 9 11.92 -3.17 -1.50
CA THR A 9 11.66 -4.54 -1.01
C THR A 9 12.13 -4.79 0.43
N ALA A 10 12.65 -3.79 1.12
CA ALA A 10 13.21 -3.95 2.46
C ALA A 10 12.16 -4.38 3.51
N TYR A 11 10.87 -4.18 3.25
CA TYR A 11 9.79 -4.69 4.10
C TYR A 11 9.74 -6.22 4.16
N ASP A 12 10.15 -6.92 3.10
CA ASP A 12 10.23 -8.38 3.11
C ASP A 12 11.16 -8.91 4.22
N ASP A 13 12.33 -8.26 4.40
CA ASP A 13 13.25 -8.61 5.49
C ASP A 13 12.70 -8.21 6.88
N ARG A 14 11.92 -7.13 6.94
CA ARG A 14 11.26 -6.70 8.18
C ARG A 14 10.20 -7.72 8.60
N TYR A 15 9.34 -8.16 7.69
CA TYR A 15 8.36 -9.21 7.95
C TYR A 15 9.03 -10.51 8.37
N LYS A 16 10.07 -10.97 7.67
CA LYS A 16 10.85 -12.16 8.08
C LYS A 16 11.36 -12.06 9.51
N THR A 17 11.84 -10.88 9.90
CA THR A 17 12.34 -10.66 11.26
C THR A 17 11.23 -10.76 12.30
N ALA A 18 10.07 -10.15 12.05
CA ALA A 18 8.91 -10.22 12.95
C ALA A 18 8.36 -11.64 13.05
N HIS A 19 8.11 -12.28 11.90
CA HIS A 19 7.56 -13.64 11.85
C HIS A 19 8.47 -14.69 12.47
N SER A 20 9.81 -14.54 12.34
CA SER A 20 10.76 -15.43 13.02
C SER A 20 10.67 -15.37 14.55
N LYS A 21 10.09 -14.32 15.09
CA LYS A 21 9.80 -14.14 16.52
C LYS A 21 8.37 -14.49 16.91
N GLY A 22 7.57 -14.96 15.95
CA GLY A 22 6.18 -15.36 16.17
C GLY A 22 5.20 -14.18 16.33
N VAL A 23 5.55 -12.99 15.81
CA VAL A 23 4.69 -11.80 15.87
C VAL A 23 4.46 -11.21 14.48
N SER A 24 3.31 -10.56 14.27
CA SER A 24 3.06 -9.72 13.10
C SER A 24 3.76 -8.38 13.26
N TRP A 25 4.11 -7.73 12.16
CA TRP A 25 4.69 -6.38 12.18
C TRP A 25 3.61 -5.31 12.32
N SER A 26 2.49 -5.47 11.61
CA SER A 26 1.38 -4.51 11.59
C SER A 26 0.38 -4.79 12.72
N SER A 27 -0.34 -3.75 13.15
CA SER A 27 -1.52 -3.92 14.02
C SER A 27 -2.68 -4.59 13.26
N ASP A 28 -3.62 -5.21 13.98
CA ASP A 28 -4.80 -5.87 13.41
C ASP A 28 -5.92 -4.89 13.03
N MET A 29 -5.77 -3.60 13.30
CA MET A 29 -6.78 -2.59 13.06
C MET A 29 -6.82 -2.19 11.59
N SER A 30 -7.91 -2.50 10.88
CA SER A 30 -8.12 -2.08 9.50
C SER A 30 -8.27 -0.57 9.36
N THR A 31 -7.91 -0.05 8.19
CA THR A 31 -8.01 1.38 7.86
C THR A 31 -9.46 1.76 7.56
N PRO A 32 -10.16 2.54 8.41
CA PRO A 32 -11.60 2.77 8.27
C PRO A 32 -12.00 3.34 6.91
N ILE A 33 -11.18 4.23 6.34
CA ILE A 33 -11.48 4.91 5.08
C ILE A 33 -11.67 3.93 3.90
N VAL A 34 -11.07 2.73 3.93
CA VAL A 34 -11.25 1.73 2.86
C VAL A 34 -12.72 1.34 2.76
N MET A 35 -13.33 0.92 3.87
CA MET A 35 -14.75 0.54 3.92
C MET A 35 -15.68 1.74 3.75
N GLU A 36 -15.29 2.92 4.24
CA GLU A 36 -16.03 4.17 4.02
C GLU A 36 -16.13 4.52 2.52
N VAL A 37 -15.03 4.38 1.77
CA VAL A 37 -15.01 4.62 0.31
C VAL A 37 -15.83 3.57 -0.41
N ILE A 38 -15.69 2.29 -0.07
CA ILE A 38 -16.51 1.21 -0.63
C ILE A 38 -18.00 1.53 -0.49
N SER A 39 -18.43 1.91 0.71
CA SER A 39 -19.84 2.27 0.97
C SER A 39 -20.28 3.53 0.22
N ARG A 40 -19.49 4.61 0.30
CA ARG A 40 -19.83 5.93 -0.24
C ARG A 40 -19.89 5.98 -1.75
N TYR A 41 -19.05 5.16 -2.41
CA TYR A 41 -19.02 5.07 -3.88
C TYR A 41 -19.78 3.87 -4.43
N ASN A 42 -20.59 3.20 -3.59
CA ASN A 42 -21.44 2.07 -3.96
C ASN A 42 -20.66 0.95 -4.70
N ILE A 43 -19.46 0.62 -4.18
CA ILE A 43 -18.70 -0.52 -4.69
C ILE A 43 -19.43 -1.80 -4.26
N GLY A 44 -19.95 -2.56 -5.22
CA GLY A 44 -20.69 -3.80 -4.96
C GLY A 44 -19.77 -5.02 -4.79
N THR A 45 -20.33 -6.11 -4.29
CA THR A 45 -19.59 -7.38 -4.12
C THR A 45 -19.25 -8.06 -5.45
N ASP A 46 -19.90 -7.67 -6.55
CA ASP A 46 -19.64 -8.08 -7.92
C ASP A 46 -18.53 -7.24 -8.60
N HIS A 47 -18.16 -6.11 -8.00
CA HIS A 47 -17.07 -5.28 -8.49
C HIS A 47 -15.71 -5.92 -8.19
N LYS A 48 -14.77 -5.80 -9.12
CA LYS A 48 -13.39 -6.25 -8.93
C LYS A 48 -12.61 -5.19 -8.17
N ILE A 49 -12.00 -5.60 -7.06
CA ILE A 49 -11.18 -4.74 -6.20
C ILE A 49 -9.74 -5.23 -6.22
N LEU A 50 -8.78 -4.29 -6.27
CA LEU A 50 -7.35 -4.56 -6.11
C LEU A 50 -6.81 -3.80 -4.91
N GLU A 51 -6.11 -4.50 -4.03
CA GLU A 51 -5.24 -3.89 -3.03
C GLU A 51 -3.79 -3.98 -3.47
N ILE A 52 -3.09 -2.85 -3.46
CA ILE A 52 -1.65 -2.77 -3.72
C ILE A 52 -0.94 -2.59 -2.38
N GLY A 53 -0.01 -3.50 -2.05
CA GLY A 53 0.76 -3.46 -0.81
C GLY A 53 -0.06 -3.88 0.40
N CYS A 54 -0.69 -5.04 0.35
CA CYS A 54 -1.56 -5.54 1.42
C CYS A 54 -0.82 -5.88 2.73
N GLY A 55 0.51 -5.99 2.69
CA GLY A 55 1.31 -6.39 3.84
C GLY A 55 0.82 -7.71 4.44
N GLU A 56 0.57 -7.71 5.75
CA GLU A 56 0.04 -8.87 6.49
C GLU A 56 -1.49 -9.02 6.39
N GLY A 57 -2.13 -8.34 5.42
CA GLY A 57 -3.54 -8.53 5.05
C GLY A 57 -4.56 -7.85 5.97
N ARG A 58 -4.16 -6.86 6.73
CA ARG A 58 -5.02 -6.14 7.68
C ARG A 58 -6.30 -5.60 7.05
N ASP A 59 -6.17 -4.84 5.95
CA ASP A 59 -7.31 -4.26 5.24
C ASP A 59 -7.99 -5.31 4.36
N ALA A 60 -7.20 -6.17 3.68
CA ALA A 60 -7.70 -7.30 2.88
C ALA A 60 -8.66 -8.19 3.64
N LYS A 61 -8.30 -8.62 4.87
CA LYS A 61 -9.15 -9.43 5.74
C LYS A 61 -10.53 -8.81 5.95
N THR A 62 -10.57 -7.50 6.20
CA THR A 62 -11.83 -6.80 6.42
C THR A 62 -12.67 -6.77 5.16
N VAL A 63 -12.08 -6.46 4.01
CA VAL A 63 -12.79 -6.42 2.71
C VAL A 63 -13.31 -7.80 2.33
N LEU A 64 -12.49 -8.85 2.44
CA LEU A 64 -12.86 -10.24 2.13
C LEU A 64 -13.96 -10.77 3.05
N ASN A 65 -13.87 -10.51 4.37
CA ASN A 65 -14.89 -10.93 5.34
C ASN A 65 -16.25 -10.26 5.10
N ASN A 66 -16.29 -9.11 4.43
CA ASN A 66 -17.53 -8.47 3.99
C ASN A 66 -18.02 -8.97 2.62
N GLY A 67 -17.42 -10.01 2.06
CA GLY A 67 -17.85 -10.69 0.84
C GLY A 67 -17.48 -9.98 -0.46
N PHE A 68 -16.55 -9.03 -0.45
CA PHE A 68 -16.11 -8.33 -1.66
C PHE A 68 -15.13 -9.17 -2.47
N ASN A 69 -15.17 -8.99 -3.79
CA ASN A 69 -14.27 -9.65 -4.75
C ASN A 69 -12.92 -8.92 -4.82
N LEU A 70 -12.01 -9.27 -3.94
CA LEU A 70 -10.71 -8.64 -3.76
C LEU A 70 -9.57 -9.52 -4.26
N MET A 71 -8.65 -8.94 -5.04
CA MET A 71 -7.28 -9.39 -5.23
C MET A 71 -6.37 -8.53 -4.34
N ALA A 72 -5.69 -9.13 -3.37
CA ALA A 72 -4.76 -8.46 -2.47
C ALA A 72 -3.32 -8.80 -2.88
N THR A 73 -2.49 -7.78 -3.08
CA THR A 73 -1.14 -7.97 -3.61
C THR A 73 -0.08 -7.27 -2.78
N ASP A 74 1.09 -7.87 -2.71
CA ASP A 74 2.29 -7.26 -2.12
C ASP A 74 3.54 -7.74 -2.86
N ILE A 75 4.59 -6.92 -2.89
CA ILE A 75 5.89 -7.33 -3.43
C ILE A 75 6.62 -8.31 -2.51
N SER A 76 6.30 -8.32 -1.22
CA SER A 76 6.89 -9.19 -0.22
C SER A 76 6.32 -10.60 -0.31
N LYS A 77 7.18 -11.55 -0.66
CA LYS A 77 6.84 -12.98 -0.62
C LYS A 77 6.50 -13.42 0.80
N GLU A 78 7.20 -12.88 1.80
CA GLU A 78 6.97 -13.19 3.20
C GLU A 78 5.56 -12.79 3.64
N ALA A 79 5.14 -11.54 3.31
CA ALA A 79 3.80 -11.04 3.61
C ALA A 79 2.71 -11.90 2.96
N ILE A 80 2.85 -12.22 1.67
CA ILE A 80 1.88 -13.06 0.95
C ILE A 80 1.83 -14.47 1.56
N THR A 81 2.97 -15.08 1.88
CA THR A 81 3.00 -16.39 2.55
C THR A 81 2.30 -16.35 3.90
N TYR A 82 2.52 -15.29 4.67
CA TYR A 82 1.81 -15.06 5.93
C TYR A 82 0.30 -14.99 5.72
N CYS A 83 -0.18 -14.15 4.79
CA CYS A 83 -1.60 -14.00 4.50
C CYS A 83 -2.26 -15.33 4.09
N GLN A 84 -1.62 -16.08 3.19
CA GLN A 84 -2.12 -17.38 2.73
C GLN A 84 -2.24 -18.41 3.84
N ASN A 85 -1.36 -18.35 4.84
CA ASN A 85 -1.40 -19.23 6.01
C ASN A 85 -2.41 -18.75 7.07
N ALA A 86 -2.49 -17.43 7.30
CA ALA A 86 -3.38 -16.84 8.29
C ALA A 86 -4.85 -16.83 7.84
N PHE A 87 -5.09 -16.78 6.52
CA PHE A 87 -6.43 -16.70 5.92
C PHE A 87 -6.63 -17.81 4.87
N PRO A 88 -6.64 -19.10 5.27
CA PRO A 88 -6.65 -20.23 4.34
C PRO A 88 -7.87 -20.25 3.41
N ASP A 89 -9.03 -19.75 3.86
CA ASP A 89 -10.25 -19.66 3.06
C ASP A 89 -10.12 -18.63 1.91
N TYR A 90 -9.19 -17.69 2.02
CA TYR A 90 -8.91 -16.62 1.05
C TYR A 90 -7.53 -16.72 0.42
N LYS A 91 -6.84 -17.86 0.54
CA LYS A 91 -5.44 -18.00 0.10
C LYS A 91 -5.22 -17.58 -1.37
N ASP A 92 -6.19 -17.86 -2.23
CA ASP A 92 -6.12 -17.60 -3.67
C ASP A 92 -6.36 -16.11 -4.00
N ASN A 93 -6.81 -15.30 -3.02
CA ASN A 93 -6.96 -13.86 -3.16
C ASN A 93 -5.63 -13.10 -2.95
N PHE A 94 -4.59 -13.77 -2.44
CA PHE A 94 -3.30 -13.15 -2.14
C PHE A 94 -2.23 -13.57 -3.16
N SER A 95 -1.60 -12.59 -3.80
CA SER A 95 -0.56 -12.85 -4.81
C SER A 95 0.59 -11.84 -4.74
N ILE A 96 1.78 -12.29 -5.18
CA ILE A 96 2.95 -11.44 -5.27
C ILE A 96 2.79 -10.56 -6.51
N LEU A 97 3.02 -9.25 -6.34
CA LEU A 97 3.00 -8.27 -7.43
C LEU A 97 3.95 -7.11 -7.13
N ASP A 98 4.84 -6.82 -8.06
CA ASP A 98 5.59 -5.58 -8.09
C ASP A 98 4.91 -4.57 -9.02
N CYS A 99 4.03 -3.73 -8.50
CA CYS A 99 3.30 -2.73 -9.28
C CYS A 99 4.18 -1.68 -9.98
N ILE A 100 5.50 -1.65 -9.69
CA ILE A 100 6.45 -0.73 -10.34
C ILE A 100 6.96 -1.30 -11.66
N SER A 101 7.09 -2.62 -11.77
CA SER A 101 7.74 -3.29 -12.92
C SER A 101 6.88 -4.36 -13.61
N GLU A 102 5.73 -4.70 -13.04
CA GLU A 102 4.81 -5.72 -13.56
C GLU A 102 3.48 -5.10 -13.96
N SER A 103 2.65 -5.87 -14.65
CA SER A 103 1.30 -5.49 -15.10
C SER A 103 0.37 -6.68 -14.95
N LEU A 104 -0.93 -6.42 -14.81
CA LEU A 104 -1.99 -7.41 -14.79
C LEU A 104 -2.80 -7.33 -16.09
N ASP A 105 -3.38 -8.44 -16.53
CA ASP A 105 -4.28 -8.45 -17.69
C ASP A 105 -5.71 -7.98 -17.35
N GLU A 106 -5.95 -7.67 -16.07
CA GLU A 106 -7.26 -7.29 -15.55
C GLU A 106 -7.39 -5.79 -15.25
N LYS A 107 -8.64 -5.31 -15.27
CA LYS A 107 -9.00 -3.97 -14.81
C LYS A 107 -10.01 -4.05 -13.66
N PHE A 108 -9.91 -3.08 -12.76
CA PHE A 108 -10.62 -3.05 -11.50
C PHE A 108 -11.59 -1.87 -11.41
N ASP A 109 -12.69 -2.08 -10.71
CA ASP A 109 -13.67 -1.04 -10.40
C ASP A 109 -13.15 -0.14 -9.26
N PHE A 110 -12.42 -0.75 -8.32
CA PHE A 110 -11.78 -0.06 -7.21
C PHE A 110 -10.36 -0.56 -7.01
N ILE A 111 -9.40 0.36 -6.89
CA ILE A 111 -8.02 0.07 -6.50
C ILE A 111 -7.75 0.84 -5.22
N TYR A 112 -7.14 0.21 -4.22
CA TYR A 112 -6.65 0.96 -3.08
C TYR A 112 -5.23 0.57 -2.69
N ALA A 113 -4.52 1.56 -2.12
CA ALA A 113 -3.17 1.40 -1.61
C ALA A 113 -3.04 2.21 -0.32
N VAL A 114 -2.83 1.55 0.81
CA VAL A 114 -2.67 2.17 2.11
C VAL A 114 -1.23 2.07 2.56
N ALA A 115 -0.60 3.22 2.77
CA ALA A 115 0.78 3.31 3.24
C ALA A 115 1.81 2.60 2.33
N VAL A 116 1.66 2.75 1.00
CA VAL A 116 2.56 2.17 -0.01
C VAL A 116 3.43 3.22 -0.67
N ILE A 117 2.84 4.25 -1.27
CA ILE A 117 3.58 5.21 -2.12
C ILE A 117 4.67 5.98 -1.37
N HIS A 118 4.55 6.15 -0.06
CA HIS A 118 5.62 6.79 0.73
C HIS A 118 6.91 5.95 0.79
N MET A 119 6.84 4.66 0.45
CA MET A 119 8.02 3.80 0.35
C MET A 119 8.82 4.08 -0.93
N LEU A 120 8.20 4.69 -1.94
CA LEU A 120 8.79 4.99 -3.24
C LEU A 120 9.42 6.39 -3.20
N VAL A 121 10.75 6.45 -3.24
CA VAL A 121 11.50 7.71 -3.10
C VAL A 121 11.77 8.38 -4.45
N PRO A 122 12.33 7.72 -5.48
CA PRO A 122 12.55 8.31 -6.81
C PRO A 122 11.24 8.67 -7.50
N ASN A 123 11.27 9.76 -8.27
CA ASN A 123 10.10 10.19 -9.05
C ASN A 123 9.68 9.16 -10.10
N GLU A 124 10.64 8.42 -10.65
CA GLU A 124 10.40 7.37 -11.64
C GLU A 124 9.53 6.26 -11.08
N ASP A 125 9.85 5.77 -9.88
CA ASP A 125 9.08 4.70 -9.22
C ASP A 125 7.68 5.20 -8.83
N ARG A 126 7.57 6.43 -8.33
CA ARG A 126 6.28 7.06 -8.01
C ARG A 126 5.41 7.23 -9.27
N ASN A 127 6.01 7.67 -10.38
CA ASN A 127 5.30 7.74 -11.66
C ASN A 127 4.84 6.36 -12.13
N SER A 128 5.69 5.32 -12.03
CA SER A 128 5.32 3.94 -12.37
C SER A 128 4.12 3.45 -11.53
N PHE A 129 4.09 3.75 -10.24
CA PHE A 129 2.96 3.45 -9.36
C PHE A 129 1.65 4.11 -9.85
N TYR A 130 1.67 5.41 -10.18
CA TYR A 130 0.48 6.08 -10.71
C TYR A 130 0.07 5.54 -12.08
N GLN A 131 1.03 5.23 -12.96
CA GLN A 131 0.75 4.64 -14.26
C GLN A 131 0.17 3.23 -14.12
N PHE A 132 0.64 2.43 -13.16
CA PHE A 132 0.04 1.14 -12.86
C PHE A 132 -1.44 1.32 -12.49
N ILE A 133 -1.79 2.19 -11.56
CA ILE A 133 -3.18 2.48 -11.17
C ILE A 133 -3.99 2.90 -12.40
N LYS A 134 -3.50 3.88 -13.17
CA LYS A 134 -4.17 4.39 -14.38
C LYS A 134 -4.49 3.28 -15.37
N ASN A 135 -3.54 2.39 -15.62
CA ASN A 135 -3.67 1.34 -16.62
C ASN A 135 -4.61 0.22 -16.18
N HIS A 136 -4.78 0.02 -14.88
CA HIS A 136 -5.62 -1.06 -14.33
C HIS A 136 -6.98 -0.58 -13.80
N LEU A 137 -7.28 0.72 -13.81
CA LEU A 137 -8.63 1.21 -13.56
C LEU A 137 -9.54 0.99 -14.77
N LYS A 138 -10.77 0.55 -14.51
CA LYS A 138 -11.86 0.62 -15.51
C LYS A 138 -12.23 2.08 -15.80
N ALA A 139 -12.98 2.33 -16.88
CA ALA A 139 -13.36 3.68 -17.29
C ALA A 139 -14.09 4.47 -16.19
N ASN A 140 -14.96 3.81 -15.41
CA ASN A 140 -15.68 4.41 -14.29
C ASN A 140 -15.10 4.02 -12.92
N GLY A 141 -13.92 3.38 -12.92
CA GLY A 141 -13.24 2.96 -11.70
C GLY A 141 -12.65 4.13 -10.94
N ILE A 142 -12.50 3.94 -9.64
CA ILE A 142 -11.83 4.89 -8.75
C ILE A 142 -10.66 4.23 -8.03
N ALA A 143 -9.70 5.04 -7.58
CA ALA A 143 -8.67 4.54 -6.68
C ALA A 143 -8.56 5.40 -5.42
N LEU A 144 -8.27 4.75 -4.29
CA LEU A 144 -7.93 5.37 -3.02
C LEU A 144 -6.43 5.19 -2.77
N ILE A 145 -5.72 6.28 -2.58
CA ILE A 145 -4.31 6.27 -2.18
C ILE A 145 -4.20 6.92 -0.81
N CYS A 146 -3.73 6.17 0.19
CA CYS A 146 -3.37 6.71 1.49
C CYS A 146 -1.85 6.69 1.67
N THR A 147 -1.28 7.80 2.14
CA THR A 147 0.17 7.97 2.31
C THR A 147 0.49 8.69 3.62
N MET A 148 1.65 8.39 4.19
CA MET A 148 2.15 9.15 5.34
C MET A 148 2.31 10.62 5.00
N GLY A 149 1.91 11.48 5.94
CA GLY A 149 2.09 12.92 5.82
C GLY A 149 0.96 13.71 6.49
N ASP A 150 1.21 14.98 6.73
CA ASP A 150 0.26 15.94 7.32
C ASP A 150 -0.25 16.98 6.31
N GLY A 151 0.19 16.86 5.05
CA GLY A 151 -0.18 17.77 3.98
C GLY A 151 0.75 18.94 3.77
N GLU A 152 1.70 19.17 4.66
CA GLU A 152 2.64 20.32 4.63
C GLU A 152 4.10 19.86 4.60
N PHE A 153 4.46 18.94 5.47
CA PHE A 153 5.84 18.49 5.66
C PHE A 153 6.32 17.61 4.52
N GLU A 154 7.51 17.90 3.99
CA GLU A 154 8.16 17.08 2.97
C GLU A 154 9.52 16.58 3.46
N MET A 155 9.79 15.29 3.24
CA MET A 155 11.08 14.67 3.51
C MET A 155 11.28 13.45 2.62
N GLN A 156 12.54 13.07 2.43
CA GLN A 156 12.89 11.79 1.82
C GLN A 156 14.14 11.21 2.47
N SER A 157 14.16 9.90 2.58
CA SER A 157 15.32 9.15 3.06
C SER A 157 16.31 8.91 1.92
N ASP A 158 17.57 8.69 2.27
CA ASP A 158 18.55 8.14 1.34
C ASP A 158 18.23 6.66 1.11
N ILE A 159 17.94 6.26 -0.13
CA ILE A 159 17.62 4.89 -0.50
C ILE A 159 18.78 3.91 -0.28
N SER A 160 20.02 4.40 -0.22
CA SER A 160 21.21 3.57 0.07
C SER A 160 21.19 3.01 1.50
N THR A 161 20.40 3.60 2.39
CA THR A 161 20.22 3.14 3.79
C THR A 161 19.15 2.05 3.93
N ALA A 162 18.43 1.74 2.87
CA ALA A 162 17.50 0.61 2.87
C ALA A 162 18.24 -0.68 3.21
N PHE A 163 17.57 -1.57 3.96
CA PHE A 163 18.12 -2.81 4.52
C PHE A 163 19.11 -2.65 5.69
N THR A 164 19.61 -1.45 5.99
CA THR A 164 20.43 -1.23 7.18
C THR A 164 19.63 -1.54 8.43
N LEU A 165 20.18 -2.34 9.33
CA LEU A 165 19.51 -2.70 10.58
C LEU A 165 19.28 -1.46 11.46
N GLN A 166 18.04 -1.30 11.91
CA GLN A 166 17.60 -0.19 12.76
C GLN A 166 16.77 -0.71 13.93
N GLU A 167 16.94 -0.10 15.10
CA GLU A 167 16.03 -0.36 16.22
C GLU A 167 14.68 0.33 15.98
N ARG A 168 13.61 -0.42 16.11
CA ARG A 168 12.24 0.07 16.03
C ARG A 168 11.43 -0.36 17.23
N ASN A 169 10.55 0.52 17.69
CA ASN A 169 9.54 0.16 18.67
C ASN A 169 8.46 -0.69 17.98
N HIS A 170 8.06 -1.75 18.65
CA HIS A 170 7.01 -2.66 18.25
C HIS A 170 6.16 -2.97 19.49
N GLU A 171 4.92 -3.44 19.35
CA GLU A 171 4.07 -3.80 20.49
C GLU A 171 4.71 -4.85 21.40
N SER A 172 5.48 -5.77 20.83
CA SER A 172 6.25 -6.79 21.57
C SER A 172 7.56 -6.28 22.19
N GLY A 173 7.87 -4.99 22.06
CA GLY A 173 9.10 -4.38 22.52
C GLY A 173 10.02 -3.90 21.39
N LYS A 174 11.27 -3.57 21.70
CA LYS A 174 12.25 -3.11 20.72
C LYS A 174 12.75 -4.23 19.83
N MET A 175 12.81 -3.98 18.53
CA MET A 175 13.27 -4.92 17.53
C MET A 175 14.31 -4.30 16.60
N MET A 176 15.38 -5.05 16.32
CA MET A 176 16.32 -4.75 15.23
C MET A 176 15.75 -5.30 13.94
N VAL A 177 15.38 -4.42 13.02
CA VAL A 177 14.75 -4.77 11.73
C VAL A 177 15.39 -4.02 10.58
N ALA A 178 15.17 -4.47 9.36
CA ALA A 178 15.61 -3.77 8.17
C ALA A 178 15.01 -2.36 8.11
N GLY A 179 15.86 -1.37 7.86
CA GLY A 179 15.45 -0.02 7.52
C GLY A 179 14.73 0.01 6.18
N THR A 180 13.67 0.82 6.10
CA THR A 180 12.89 1.01 4.87
C THR A 180 13.00 2.46 4.42
N SER A 181 12.85 2.68 3.13
CA SER A 181 12.78 4.02 2.56
C SER A 181 11.49 4.74 2.93
N CYS A 182 11.53 6.04 2.95
CA CYS A 182 10.34 6.86 3.19
C CYS A 182 10.47 8.20 2.45
N ARG A 183 9.39 8.61 1.78
CA ARG A 183 9.22 9.96 1.23
C ARG A 183 7.84 10.47 1.58
N MET A 184 7.79 11.48 2.43
CA MET A 184 6.59 12.25 2.71
C MET A 184 6.54 13.49 1.81
N VAL A 185 5.36 13.84 1.36
CA VAL A 185 5.13 14.97 0.45
C VAL A 185 3.98 15.83 0.98
N SER A 186 4.00 17.14 0.61
CA SER A 186 2.87 18.02 0.86
C SER A 186 1.67 17.68 -0.03
N PHE A 187 0.47 18.19 0.31
CA PHE A 187 -0.68 18.08 -0.60
C PHE A 187 -0.39 18.63 -1.98
N LYS A 188 0.32 19.77 -2.07
CA LYS A 188 0.68 20.38 -3.36
C LYS A 188 1.50 19.42 -4.22
N THR A 189 2.49 18.76 -3.65
CA THR A 189 3.32 17.78 -4.36
C THR A 189 2.52 16.55 -4.72
N PHE A 190 1.71 16.02 -3.79
CA PHE A 190 0.85 14.85 -4.02
C PHE A 190 -0.15 15.07 -5.16
N GLU A 191 -0.83 16.25 -5.18
CA GLU A 191 -1.74 16.63 -6.25
C GLU A 191 -1.04 16.75 -7.60
N ASN A 192 0.13 17.40 -7.62
CA ASN A 192 0.93 17.55 -8.83
C ASN A 192 1.38 16.19 -9.41
N GLU A 193 1.75 15.25 -8.56
CA GLU A 193 2.10 13.90 -8.99
C GLU A 193 0.90 13.17 -9.63
N ILE A 194 -0.27 13.22 -9.00
CA ILE A 194 -1.51 12.62 -9.51
C ILE A 194 -1.88 13.21 -10.87
N VAL A 195 -1.97 14.53 -10.96
CA VAL A 195 -2.42 15.23 -12.19
C VAL A 195 -1.42 15.04 -13.34
N ARG A 196 -0.12 15.12 -13.05
CA ARG A 196 0.93 14.90 -14.06
C ARG A 196 0.90 13.51 -14.66
N ASN A 197 0.42 12.52 -13.92
CA ASN A 197 0.26 11.14 -14.40
C ASN A 197 -1.09 10.90 -15.13
N GLY A 198 -1.88 11.95 -15.39
CA GLY A 198 -3.13 11.88 -16.14
C GLY A 198 -4.26 11.24 -15.34
N LEU A 199 -4.30 11.54 -14.04
CA LEU A 199 -5.35 11.16 -13.12
C LEU A 199 -6.04 12.41 -12.58
N THR A 200 -7.33 12.31 -12.28
CA THR A 200 -8.14 13.40 -11.73
C THR A 200 -8.49 13.12 -10.27
N ILE A 201 -8.29 14.11 -9.41
CA ILE A 201 -8.63 14.02 -7.99
C ILE A 201 -10.13 14.30 -7.84
N ILE A 202 -10.85 13.38 -7.19
CA ILE A 202 -12.25 13.54 -6.82
C ILE A 202 -12.34 14.17 -5.42
N GLU A 203 -11.51 13.66 -4.50
CA GLU A 203 -11.50 14.06 -3.10
C GLU A 203 -10.10 13.88 -2.52
N LYS A 204 -9.75 14.66 -1.52
CA LYS A 204 -8.51 14.52 -0.74
C LYS A 204 -8.72 15.01 0.69
N GLY A 205 -7.88 14.56 1.60
CA GLY A 205 -7.93 14.99 2.99
C GLY A 205 -6.93 14.25 3.88
N ILE A 206 -7.12 14.40 5.17
CA ILE A 206 -6.44 13.63 6.20
C ILE A 206 -7.44 12.64 6.77
N THR A 207 -7.10 11.36 6.80
CA THR A 207 -7.91 10.32 7.44
C THR A 207 -7.54 10.16 8.90
N SER A 208 -8.38 9.43 9.64
CA SER A 208 -8.13 9.07 11.03
C SER A 208 -6.79 8.36 11.16
N SER A 209 -6.05 8.68 12.21
CA SER A 209 -4.80 8.00 12.53
C SER A 209 -5.06 6.53 12.85
N LEU A 210 -4.15 5.69 12.40
CA LEU A 210 -4.04 4.30 12.81
C LEU A 210 -2.94 4.20 13.87
N PRO A 211 -2.89 3.12 14.67
CA PRO A 211 -1.82 2.93 15.66
C PRO A 211 -0.41 3.03 15.06
N ASP A 212 -0.26 2.64 13.79
CA ASP A 212 1.02 2.63 13.09
C ASP A 212 1.39 3.98 12.44
N PHE A 213 0.45 4.94 12.39
CA PHE A 213 0.64 6.23 11.69
C PHE A 213 0.00 7.38 12.45
N ASP A 214 0.75 8.44 12.70
CA ASP A 214 0.22 9.65 13.33
C ASP A 214 -0.82 10.35 12.46
N LYS A 215 -0.56 10.40 11.15
CA LYS A 215 -1.47 10.99 10.13
C LYS A 215 -1.30 10.26 8.80
N LEU A 216 -2.42 10.09 8.10
CA LEU A 216 -2.46 9.63 6.73
C LEU A 216 -3.19 10.67 5.86
N MET A 217 -2.48 11.17 4.86
CA MET A 217 -3.11 11.88 3.74
C MET A 217 -3.81 10.87 2.84
N TYR A 218 -4.93 11.27 2.23
CA TYR A 218 -5.56 10.45 1.20
C TYR A 218 -5.95 11.27 -0.03
N ALA A 219 -6.06 10.59 -1.15
CA ALA A 219 -6.72 11.07 -2.35
C ALA A 219 -7.57 9.95 -2.96
N ILE A 220 -8.81 10.31 -3.37
CA ILE A 220 -9.66 9.50 -4.22
C ILE A 220 -9.54 10.05 -5.62
N ILE A 221 -9.19 9.18 -6.57
CA ILE A 221 -8.81 9.56 -7.92
C ILE A 221 -9.51 8.69 -8.95
N ARG A 222 -9.57 9.17 -10.20
CA ARG A 222 -10.05 8.42 -11.38
C ARG A 222 -9.21 8.74 -12.60
N ASN A 223 -9.39 8.00 -13.67
CA ASN A 223 -8.85 8.36 -14.98
C ASN A 223 -9.40 9.71 -15.44
N SER A 224 -8.54 10.53 -16.07
CA SER A 224 -8.94 11.82 -16.66
C SER A 224 -9.70 11.65 -17.97
#